data_e38c746b2e44c95dc75f7aff298f6e5c
#
_entry.id   e38c746b2e44c95dc75f7aff298f6e5c
#
_cell.length_a   1.000
_cell.length_b   1.000
_cell.length_c   1.000
_cell.angle_alpha   90.00
_cell.angle_beta   90.00
_cell.angle_gamma   90.00
#
_symmetry.space_group_name_H-M   'P 1'
#
loop_
_entity.id
_entity.type
_entity.pdbx_description
1 polymer ?
#
loop_
_entity_poly.entity_id
_entity_poly.type
_entity_poly.pdbx_seq_one_letter_code
_entity_poly.pdbx_strand_id
1 'polypeptide(L)'
;MSRSKSDAPRFDSDAQPDPASGAPLLQVRGLRVAFPSENGRVHAVRGVDLDVRRGEVLALVGESGSGKSVTSTAVMGLLDESAEVTGSVRLHGTELLGRPDGYMSRIRGSQVAMVFQDPLSALTPVYTVGAQIVEA
;
A
#
# COMPACT_ATOMS: atom_id res chain seq x y z
N MET A 1 40.83 11.72 -2.81
CA MET A 1 39.51 11.95 -2.18
C MET A 1 38.52 10.96 -2.77
N SER A 2 38.36 9.85 -2.06
CA SER A 2 37.45 8.76 -2.46
C SER A 2 36.06 9.07 -1.97
N ARG A 3 35.08 9.18 -2.87
CA ARG A 3 33.67 9.36 -2.52
C ARG A 3 33.07 8.01 -2.13
N SER A 4 32.67 7.91 -0.89
CA SER A 4 31.91 6.80 -0.30
C SER A 4 30.68 6.48 -1.14
N LYS A 5 30.57 5.21 -1.57
CA LYS A 5 29.37 4.63 -2.14
C LYS A 5 28.24 4.72 -1.11
N SER A 6 27.14 5.35 -1.47
CA SER A 6 25.91 5.43 -0.68
C SER A 6 25.42 4.04 -0.34
N ASP A 7 25.35 3.77 0.95
CA ASP A 7 24.69 2.60 1.54
C ASP A 7 23.17 2.76 1.36
N ALA A 8 22.68 2.38 0.20
CA ALA A 8 21.25 2.17 0.02
C ALA A 8 20.88 0.89 0.78
N PRO A 9 19.88 0.90 1.68
CA PRO A 9 19.46 -0.29 2.40
C PRO A 9 19.09 -1.38 1.38
N ARG A 10 19.85 -2.47 1.41
CA ARG A 10 19.54 -3.67 0.63
C ARG A 10 18.22 -4.21 1.13
N PHE A 11 17.25 -4.29 0.24
CA PHE A 11 16.05 -5.04 0.49
C PHE A 11 16.45 -6.53 0.47
N ASP A 12 16.42 -7.16 1.63
CA ASP A 12 16.64 -8.59 1.75
C ASP A 12 15.37 -9.28 1.26
N SER A 13 15.34 -9.66 -0.02
CA SER A 13 14.23 -10.38 -0.64
C SER A 13 14.01 -11.75 0.00
N ASP A 14 14.97 -12.22 0.79
CA ASP A 14 14.96 -13.54 1.42
C ASP A 14 14.53 -13.52 2.88
N ALA A 15 14.31 -12.33 3.47
CA ALA A 15 13.75 -12.19 4.81
C ALA A 15 12.23 -12.40 4.80
N GLN A 16 11.79 -13.56 4.33
CA GLN A 16 10.43 -14.00 4.60
C GLN A 16 10.35 -14.34 6.09
N PRO A 17 9.44 -13.71 6.85
CA PRO A 17 9.24 -14.11 8.24
C PRO A 17 8.86 -15.59 8.26
N ASP A 18 9.49 -16.31 9.16
CA ASP A 18 9.23 -17.73 9.42
C ASP A 18 7.71 -17.95 9.51
N PRO A 19 7.12 -18.81 8.66
CA PRO A 19 5.70 -19.11 8.71
C PRO A 19 5.24 -19.66 10.08
N ALA A 20 6.16 -20.12 10.91
CA ALA A 20 5.90 -20.58 12.27
C ALA A 20 5.81 -19.44 13.30
N SER A 21 6.22 -18.21 12.97
CA SER A 21 6.31 -17.11 13.95
C SER A 21 4.96 -16.49 14.34
N GLY A 22 3.87 -16.81 13.66
CA GLY A 22 2.55 -16.20 13.91
C GLY A 22 2.49 -14.68 13.65
N ALA A 23 3.58 -14.07 13.18
CA ALA A 23 3.66 -12.64 12.89
C ALA A 23 2.77 -12.27 11.70
N PRO A 24 2.07 -11.12 11.74
CA PRO A 24 1.26 -10.68 10.63
C PRO A 24 2.11 -10.35 9.40
N LEU A 25 1.61 -10.73 8.22
CA LEU A 25 2.18 -10.39 6.93
C LEU A 25 2.07 -8.89 6.66
N LEU A 26 0.87 -8.35 6.87
CA LEU A 26 0.57 -6.92 6.83
C LEU A 26 0.09 -6.49 8.22
N GLN A 27 0.65 -5.41 8.72
CA GLN A 27 0.28 -4.80 9.99
C GLN A 27 0.01 -3.31 9.78
N VAL A 28 -1.16 -2.87 10.15
CA VAL A 28 -1.56 -1.46 10.13
C VAL A 28 -1.85 -1.02 11.55
N ARG A 29 -1.32 0.12 11.97
CA ARG A 29 -1.50 0.68 13.31
C ARG A 29 -1.80 2.16 13.25
N GLY A 30 -2.90 2.55 13.87
CA GLY A 30 -3.31 3.94 14.03
C GLY A 30 -3.42 4.70 12.72
N LEU A 31 -3.71 4.03 11.60
CA LEU A 31 -3.74 4.65 10.28
C LEU A 31 -4.80 5.74 10.23
N ARG A 32 -4.38 6.95 9.91
CA ARG A 32 -5.24 8.11 9.70
C ARG A 32 -4.96 8.72 8.34
N VAL A 33 -6.01 9.15 7.67
CA VAL A 33 -5.92 9.86 6.40
C VAL A 33 -6.83 11.07 6.44
N ALA A 34 -6.27 12.23 6.12
CA ALA A 34 -7.00 13.48 5.98
C ALA A 34 -6.68 14.14 4.64
N PHE A 35 -7.68 14.73 4.04
CA PHE A 35 -7.56 15.51 2.80
C PHE A 35 -7.83 16.98 3.10
N PRO A 36 -7.09 17.92 2.46
CA PRO A 36 -7.42 19.34 2.54
C PRO A 36 -8.79 19.59 1.88
N SER A 37 -9.53 20.53 2.42
CA SER A 37 -10.83 20.97 1.93
C SER A 37 -10.94 22.48 2.11
N GLU A 38 -11.82 23.12 1.34
CA GLU A 38 -12.08 24.57 1.45
C GLU A 38 -12.47 25.02 2.87
N ASN A 39 -13.13 24.14 3.63
CA ASN A 39 -13.58 24.39 5.00
C ASN A 39 -12.70 23.72 6.07
N GLY A 40 -11.43 23.38 5.74
CA GLY A 40 -10.50 22.75 6.66
C GLY A 40 -10.04 21.38 6.17
N ARG A 41 -10.14 20.35 7.01
CA ARG A 41 -9.67 18.99 6.70
C ARG A 41 -10.81 17.97 6.79
N VAL A 42 -10.89 17.09 5.81
CA VAL A 42 -11.80 15.94 5.83
C VAL A 42 -11.02 14.70 6.27
N HIS A 43 -11.36 14.16 7.42
CA HIS A 43 -10.78 12.94 7.96
C HIS A 43 -11.49 11.72 7.36
N ALA A 44 -10.90 11.13 6.33
CA ALA A 44 -11.43 9.96 5.64
C ALA A 44 -11.19 8.65 6.41
N VAL A 45 -10.03 8.57 7.13
CA VAL A 45 -9.70 7.44 8.01
C VAL A 45 -9.27 8.02 9.36
N ARG A 46 -9.85 7.52 10.46
CA ARG A 46 -9.73 8.13 11.80
C ARG A 46 -8.99 7.28 12.82
N GLY A 47 -8.17 6.38 12.37
CA GLY A 47 -7.38 5.47 13.22
C GLY A 47 -7.87 4.04 13.01
N VAL A 48 -7.21 3.33 12.11
CA VAL A 48 -7.49 1.92 11.79
C VAL A 48 -6.31 1.08 12.22
N ASP A 49 -6.62 0.02 12.95
CA ASP A 49 -5.72 -1.06 13.29
C ASP A 49 -6.20 -2.34 12.63
N LEU A 50 -5.34 -3.02 11.90
CA LEU A 50 -5.64 -4.33 11.33
C LEU A 50 -4.36 -5.14 11.12
N ASP A 51 -4.51 -6.45 11.15
CA ASP A 51 -3.48 -7.41 10.81
C ASP A 51 -4.01 -8.39 9.77
N VAL A 52 -3.14 -8.77 8.83
CA VAL A 52 -3.41 -9.86 7.89
C VAL A 52 -2.27 -10.86 8.01
N ARG A 53 -2.60 -12.10 8.31
CA ARG A 53 -1.65 -13.20 8.41
C ARG A 53 -1.54 -13.95 7.10
N ARG A 54 -0.51 -14.77 6.98
CA ARG A 54 -0.33 -15.63 5.80
C ARG A 54 -1.53 -16.57 5.63
N GLY A 55 -2.12 -16.60 4.42
CA GLY A 55 -3.30 -17.42 4.12
C GLY A 55 -4.61 -16.90 4.71
N GLU A 56 -4.61 -15.74 5.35
CA GLU A 56 -5.81 -15.13 5.93
C GLU A 56 -6.54 -14.27 4.90
N VAL A 57 -7.86 -14.26 4.98
CA VAL A 57 -8.74 -13.33 4.28
C VAL A 57 -9.38 -12.40 5.30
N LEU A 58 -9.07 -11.12 5.22
CA LEU A 58 -9.66 -10.07 6.06
C LEU A 58 -10.69 -9.27 5.26
N ALA A 59 -11.93 -9.22 5.72
CA ALA A 59 -12.98 -8.41 5.13
C ALA A 59 -13.12 -7.06 5.86
N LEU A 60 -13.05 -5.97 5.11
CA LEU A 60 -13.41 -4.63 5.60
C LEU A 60 -14.86 -4.33 5.22
N VAL A 61 -15.74 -4.23 6.21
CA VAL A 61 -17.15 -3.99 6.02
C VAL A 61 -17.52 -2.59 6.50
N GLY A 62 -18.42 -1.92 5.80
CA GLY A 62 -18.90 -0.59 6.14
C GLY A 62 -19.71 0.03 5.00
N GLU A 63 -20.40 1.12 5.29
CA GLU A 63 -21.18 1.88 4.32
C GLU A 63 -20.31 2.54 3.23
N SER A 64 -20.94 3.04 2.16
CA SER A 64 -20.25 3.86 1.17
C SER A 64 -19.67 5.11 1.85
N GLY A 65 -18.43 5.47 1.50
CA GLY A 65 -17.75 6.62 2.11
C GLY A 65 -17.15 6.37 3.50
N SER A 66 -17.21 5.15 4.04
CA SER A 66 -16.64 4.82 5.37
C SER A 66 -15.10 4.72 5.41
N GLY A 67 -14.41 5.00 4.31
CA GLY A 67 -12.94 5.02 4.25
C GLY A 67 -12.28 3.69 3.85
N LYS A 68 -13.04 2.65 3.47
CA LYS A 68 -12.48 1.34 3.07
C LYS A 68 -11.48 1.44 1.91
N SER A 69 -11.90 2.05 0.81
CA SER A 69 -11.03 2.25 -0.37
C SER A 69 -9.86 3.15 -0.06
N VAL A 70 -10.07 4.21 0.71
CA VAL A 70 -8.98 5.12 1.14
C VAL A 70 -7.96 4.37 2.00
N THR A 71 -8.40 3.47 2.87
CA THR A 71 -7.51 2.63 3.69
C THR A 71 -6.63 1.73 2.79
N SER A 72 -7.23 1.04 1.81
CA SER A 72 -6.49 0.19 0.88
C SER A 72 -5.50 0.99 0.03
N THR A 73 -5.94 2.14 -0.50
CA THR A 73 -5.09 3.04 -1.30
C THR A 73 -3.94 3.62 -0.47
N ALA A 74 -4.18 3.93 0.81
CA ALA A 74 -3.15 4.37 1.75
C ALA A 74 -2.08 3.29 2.00
N VAL A 75 -2.51 2.04 2.19
CA VAL A 75 -1.59 0.88 2.34
C VAL A 75 -0.71 0.72 1.11
N MET A 76 -1.26 0.93 -0.08
CA MET A 76 -0.53 0.87 -1.35
C MET A 76 0.38 2.09 -1.61
N GLY A 77 0.26 3.16 -0.81
CA GLY A 77 0.96 4.42 -1.06
C GLY A 77 0.55 5.07 -2.38
N LEU A 78 -0.74 4.99 -2.73
CA LEU A 78 -1.31 5.51 -3.98
C LEU A 78 -2.25 6.70 -3.75
N LEU A 79 -2.26 7.27 -2.55
CA LEU A 79 -2.99 8.50 -2.30
C LEU A 79 -2.29 9.68 -2.95
N ASP A 80 -3.06 10.70 -3.28
CA ASP A 80 -2.56 11.99 -3.78
C ASP A 80 -1.59 12.62 -2.76
N GLU A 81 -0.60 13.37 -3.25
CA GLU A 81 0.42 14.04 -2.41
C GLU A 81 -0.18 15.04 -1.41
N SER A 82 -1.38 15.55 -1.69
CA SER A 82 -2.10 16.43 -0.77
C SER A 82 -2.66 15.70 0.46
N ALA A 83 -2.77 14.38 0.42
CA ALA A 83 -3.27 13.58 1.52
C ALA A 83 -2.27 13.51 2.67
N GLU A 84 -2.72 13.85 3.86
CA GLU A 84 -1.95 13.64 5.09
C GLU A 84 -2.20 12.22 5.60
N VAL A 85 -1.17 11.40 5.57
CA VAL A 85 -1.23 10.01 6.06
C VAL A 85 -0.34 9.88 7.28
N THR A 86 -0.90 9.37 8.37
CA THR A 86 -0.18 9.13 9.64
C THR A 86 -0.51 7.73 10.18
N GLY A 87 0.33 7.24 11.08
CA GLY A 87 0.25 5.89 11.62
C GLY A 87 1.43 5.04 11.18
N SER A 88 1.22 3.74 11.04
CA SER A 88 2.23 2.78 10.58
C SER A 88 1.58 1.73 9.69
N VAL A 89 2.25 1.40 8.58
CA VAL A 89 1.87 0.31 7.68
C VAL A 89 3.12 -0.53 7.44
N ARG A 90 3.13 -1.76 7.92
CA ARG A 90 4.27 -2.67 7.78
C ARG A 90 3.89 -3.88 6.95
N LEU A 91 4.71 -4.16 5.96
CA LEU A 91 4.65 -5.39 5.17
C LEU A 91 5.91 -6.21 5.47
N HIS A 92 5.73 -7.45 5.89
CA HIS A 92 6.84 -8.31 6.38
C HIS A 92 7.73 -7.61 7.42
N GLY A 93 7.12 -6.85 8.34
CA GLY A 93 7.84 -6.08 9.35
C GLY A 93 8.48 -4.77 8.87
N THR A 94 8.52 -4.51 7.56
CA THR A 94 9.12 -3.31 6.97
C THR A 94 8.09 -2.20 6.86
N GLU A 95 8.40 -1.02 7.40
CA GLU A 95 7.54 0.17 7.32
C GLU A 95 7.44 0.67 5.88
N LEU A 96 6.20 0.91 5.41
CA LEU A 96 5.90 1.42 4.07
C LEU A 96 5.59 2.91 4.03
N LEU A 97 4.98 3.47 5.10
CA LEU A 97 4.65 4.89 5.13
C LEU A 97 5.92 5.76 5.04
N GLY A 98 5.84 6.79 4.22
CA GLY A 98 6.96 7.71 3.99
C GLY A 98 8.09 7.15 3.12
N ARG A 99 7.94 5.96 2.54
CA ARG A 99 8.91 5.44 1.57
C ARG A 99 8.79 6.18 0.24
N PRO A 100 9.92 6.45 -0.43
CA PRO A 100 9.90 7.07 -1.75
C PRO A 100 9.22 6.18 -2.78
N ASP A 101 8.60 6.78 -3.80
CA ASP A 101 7.83 6.06 -4.82
C ASP A 101 8.65 4.97 -5.54
N GLY A 102 9.93 5.21 -5.81
CA GLY A 102 10.83 4.21 -6.39
C GLY A 102 11.03 2.96 -5.53
N TYR A 103 10.82 3.05 -4.20
CA TYR A 103 10.79 1.88 -3.32
C TYR A 103 9.43 1.19 -3.43
N MET A 104 8.35 1.96 -3.36
CA MET A 104 6.98 1.44 -3.43
C MET A 104 6.70 0.75 -4.78
N SER A 105 7.20 1.28 -5.88
CA SER A 105 7.05 0.69 -7.22
C SER A 105 7.64 -0.72 -7.32
N ARG A 106 8.71 -1.02 -6.58
CA ARG A 106 9.32 -2.37 -6.59
C ARG A 106 8.51 -3.41 -5.82
N ILE A 107 7.73 -2.99 -4.83
CA ILE A 107 6.89 -3.92 -4.05
C ILE A 107 5.47 -4.03 -4.59
N ARG A 108 4.98 -2.99 -5.28
CA ARG A 108 3.70 -3.05 -5.97
C ARG A 108 3.79 -4.05 -7.12
N GLY A 109 2.78 -4.91 -7.23
CA GLY A 109 2.73 -5.99 -8.22
C GLY A 109 3.53 -7.25 -7.84
N SER A 110 4.62 -7.13 -7.10
CA SER A 110 5.46 -8.27 -6.70
C SER A 110 5.12 -8.83 -5.31
N GLN A 111 4.84 -7.97 -4.33
CA GLN A 111 4.56 -8.37 -2.94
C GLN A 111 3.17 -7.96 -2.47
N VAL A 112 2.64 -6.88 -3.01
CA VAL A 112 1.30 -6.38 -2.74
C VAL A 112 0.67 -5.91 -4.03
N ALA A 113 -0.58 -6.27 -4.26
CA ALA A 113 -1.34 -5.86 -5.43
C ALA A 113 -2.75 -5.41 -5.03
N MET A 114 -3.37 -4.61 -5.86
CA MET A 114 -4.73 -4.13 -5.67
C MET A 114 -5.54 -4.33 -6.93
N VAL A 115 -6.76 -4.83 -6.78
CA VAL A 115 -7.76 -4.89 -7.84
C VAL A 115 -8.74 -3.75 -7.60
N PHE A 116 -8.84 -2.83 -8.56
CA PHE A 116 -9.76 -1.69 -8.48
C PHE A 116 -11.19 -2.11 -8.85
N GLN A 117 -12.15 -1.36 -8.34
CA GLN A 117 -13.58 -1.64 -8.56
C GLN A 117 -14.02 -1.41 -10.00
N ASP A 118 -13.35 -0.52 -10.74
CA ASP A 118 -13.62 -0.25 -12.15
C ASP A 118 -12.62 -1.00 -13.06
N PRO A 119 -12.99 -2.16 -13.60
CA PRO A 119 -12.12 -2.93 -14.47
C PRO A 119 -11.95 -2.31 -15.85
N LEU A 120 -12.84 -1.40 -16.28
CA LEU A 120 -12.76 -0.79 -17.60
C LEU A 120 -11.65 0.25 -17.69
N SER A 121 -11.27 0.87 -16.57
CA SER A 121 -10.14 1.80 -16.51
C SER A 121 -8.78 1.09 -16.44
N ALA A 122 -8.77 -0.21 -16.20
CA ALA A 122 -7.54 -0.99 -16.08
C ALA A 122 -6.93 -1.39 -17.43
N LEU A 123 -7.72 -1.40 -18.49
CA LEU A 123 -7.28 -1.77 -19.85
C LEU A 123 -7.31 -0.55 -20.76
N THR A 124 -6.23 -0.36 -21.51
CA THR A 124 -6.13 0.71 -22.52
C THR A 124 -6.87 0.28 -23.79
N PRO A 125 -7.92 1.00 -24.22
CA PRO A 125 -8.78 0.56 -25.33
C PRO A 125 -8.09 0.54 -26.71
N VAL A 126 -6.87 1.05 -26.80
CA VAL A 126 -6.07 1.13 -28.04
C VAL A 126 -5.25 -0.14 -28.30
N TYR A 127 -5.03 -0.97 -27.28
CA TYR A 127 -4.22 -2.19 -27.38
C TYR A 127 -5.07 -3.45 -27.17
N THR A 128 -4.65 -4.55 -27.79
CA THR A 128 -5.32 -5.84 -27.57
C THR A 128 -5.11 -6.30 -26.12
N VAL A 129 -6.10 -6.99 -25.55
CA VAL A 129 -6.00 -7.54 -24.18
C VAL A 129 -4.78 -8.45 -24.03
N GLY A 130 -4.49 -9.27 -25.08
CA GLY A 130 -3.33 -10.16 -25.07
C GLY A 130 -2.00 -9.42 -24.97
N ALA A 131 -1.85 -8.29 -25.70
CA ALA A 131 -0.64 -7.48 -25.61
C ALA A 131 -0.45 -6.90 -24.21
N GLN A 132 -1.52 -6.40 -23.60
CA GLN A 132 -1.48 -5.82 -22.26
C GLN A 132 -1.16 -6.85 -21.15
N ILE A 133 -1.63 -8.09 -21.30
CA ILE A 133 -1.31 -9.16 -20.34
C ILE A 133 0.16 -9.61 -20.46
N VAL A 134 0.73 -9.59 -21.67
CA VAL A 134 2.13 -9.99 -21.87
C VAL A 134 3.11 -8.92 -21.39
N GLU A 135 2.70 -7.64 -21.37
CA GLU A 135 3.53 -6.51 -20.93
C GLU A 135 3.52 -6.31 -19.41
N ALA A 136 2.53 -6.86 -18.70
CA ALA A 136 2.41 -6.79 -17.25
C ALA A 136 3.28 -7.86 -16.56
#